data_05b329c3716a925d2f0814d7a491c63b
#
_entry.id   05b329c3716a925d2f0814d7a491c63b
#
_cell.length_a   1.000
_cell.length_b   1.000
_cell.length_c   1.000
_cell.angle_alpha   90.00
_cell.angle_beta   90.00
_cell.angle_gamma   90.00
#
_symmetry.space_group_name_H-M   'P 1'
#
loop_
_entity.id
_entity.type
_entity.pdbx_description
1 polymer ?
#
loop_
_entity_poly.entity_id
_entity_poly.type
_entity_poly.pdbx_seq_one_letter_code
_entity_poly.pdbx_strand_id
1 'polypeptide(L)'
;MLGKGIHDLASQLKASGYHLTIETAGTIEPEGIVCDLASLSPKLSDSTPDAEQFGEGWSKRHEECRLKPEVLDAWSAGYHCQFKFVVSDPGQIEEINELLGGVSPPPGPGQVLLMPEGTDPESLQDRGQFVAELCKRTGYRFCPRLHIELFGNTKGT
;
A
#
# COMPACT_ATOMS: atom_id res chain seq x y z
N MET A 1 -8.51 -13.66 -8.03
CA MET A 1 -9.90 -13.46 -8.51
C MET A 1 -10.71 -12.81 -7.40
N LEU A 2 -11.24 -11.60 -7.63
CA LEU A 2 -12.19 -10.97 -6.74
C LEU A 2 -13.49 -11.77 -6.76
N GLY A 3 -14.09 -12.00 -5.59
CA GLY A 3 -15.36 -12.75 -5.52
C GLY A 3 -16.48 -11.97 -6.24
N LYS A 4 -17.33 -12.66 -7.00
CA LYS A 4 -18.42 -12.04 -7.79
C LYS A 4 -19.30 -11.08 -6.96
N GLY A 5 -19.51 -11.37 -5.68
CA GLY A 5 -20.30 -10.52 -4.78
C GLY A 5 -19.71 -9.15 -4.49
N ILE A 6 -18.36 -8.97 -4.60
CA ILE A 6 -17.75 -7.65 -4.35
C ILE A 6 -18.01 -6.66 -5.49
N HIS A 7 -18.09 -7.13 -6.74
CA HIS A 7 -18.43 -6.29 -7.89
C HIS A 7 -19.87 -5.77 -7.79
N ASP A 8 -20.79 -6.66 -7.40
CA ASP A 8 -22.19 -6.29 -7.21
C ASP A 8 -22.34 -5.28 -6.07
N LEU A 9 -21.66 -5.48 -4.94
CA LEU A 9 -21.64 -4.55 -3.81
C LEU A 9 -21.07 -3.19 -4.23
N ALA A 10 -19.91 -3.18 -4.89
CA ALA A 10 -19.27 -1.94 -5.35
C ALA A 10 -20.21 -1.16 -6.28
N SER A 11 -20.85 -1.84 -7.22
CA SER A 11 -21.80 -1.22 -8.16
C SER A 11 -23.02 -0.62 -7.45
N GLN A 12 -23.59 -1.30 -6.45
CA GLN A 12 -24.70 -0.81 -5.66
C GLN A 12 -24.33 0.42 -4.81
N LEU A 13 -23.14 0.39 -4.16
CA LEU A 13 -22.65 1.53 -3.39
C LEU A 13 -22.41 2.75 -4.28
N LYS A 14 -21.83 2.56 -5.48
CA LYS A 14 -21.65 3.64 -6.44
C LYS A 14 -22.98 4.20 -6.92
N ALA A 15 -23.95 3.35 -7.25
CA ALA A 15 -25.29 3.76 -7.64
C ALA A 15 -26.03 4.54 -6.54
N SER A 16 -25.69 4.28 -5.27
CA SER A 16 -26.20 4.99 -4.10
C SER A 16 -25.46 6.30 -3.80
N GLY A 17 -24.48 6.70 -4.62
CA GLY A 17 -23.76 7.97 -4.51
C GLY A 17 -22.56 7.95 -3.53
N TYR A 18 -22.14 6.80 -3.05
CA TYR A 18 -20.96 6.70 -2.18
C TYR A 18 -19.67 6.87 -2.96
N HIS A 19 -18.70 7.59 -2.35
CA HIS A 19 -17.30 7.52 -2.78
C HIS A 19 -16.72 6.18 -2.35
N LEU A 20 -16.11 5.45 -3.28
CA LEU A 20 -15.60 4.12 -3.05
C LEU A 20 -14.09 4.08 -3.21
N THR A 21 -13.38 3.78 -2.12
CA THR A 21 -11.94 3.50 -2.13
C THR A 21 -11.71 2.01 -1.94
N ILE A 22 -10.89 1.41 -2.81
CA ILE A 22 -10.42 0.03 -2.65
C ILE A 22 -9.01 0.07 -2.12
N GLU A 23 -8.78 -0.53 -0.94
CA GLU A 23 -7.44 -0.79 -0.41
C GLU A 23 -7.02 -2.23 -0.73
N THR A 24 -5.86 -2.39 -1.36
CA THR A 24 -5.33 -3.69 -1.77
C THR A 24 -3.80 -3.71 -1.73
N ALA A 25 -3.21 -4.88 -1.56
CA ALA A 25 -1.77 -5.07 -1.72
C ALA A 25 -1.32 -5.03 -3.20
N GLY A 26 -2.25 -4.94 -4.16
CA GLY A 26 -1.91 -4.97 -5.58
C GLY A 26 -1.49 -6.35 -6.09
N THR A 27 -2.00 -7.42 -5.48
CA THR A 27 -1.69 -8.81 -5.84
C THR A 27 -2.84 -9.54 -6.54
N ILE A 28 -3.99 -8.88 -6.67
CA ILE A 28 -5.20 -9.38 -7.34
C ILE A 28 -5.63 -8.35 -8.37
N GLU A 29 -5.89 -8.80 -9.59
CA GLU A 29 -6.34 -7.94 -10.69
C GLU A 29 -7.69 -7.28 -10.39
N PRO A 30 -7.91 -6.05 -10.91
CA PRO A 30 -9.13 -5.30 -10.67
C PRO A 30 -10.38 -5.90 -11.32
N GLU A 31 -10.23 -6.68 -12.38
CA GLU A 31 -11.33 -7.35 -13.13
C GLU A 31 -12.52 -6.42 -13.47
N GLY A 32 -12.25 -5.11 -13.64
CA GLY A 32 -13.29 -4.12 -13.96
C GLY A 32 -14.16 -3.67 -12.78
N ILE A 33 -13.71 -3.88 -11.54
CA ILE A 33 -14.44 -3.39 -10.34
C ILE A 33 -14.59 -1.87 -10.37
N VAL A 34 -15.75 -1.35 -9.99
CA VAL A 34 -15.99 0.10 -9.95
C VAL A 34 -15.48 0.70 -8.63
N CYS A 35 -14.64 1.74 -8.72
CA CYS A 35 -14.24 2.55 -7.57
C CYS A 35 -13.81 3.96 -8.02
N ASP A 36 -13.71 4.88 -7.06
CA ASP A 36 -13.22 6.24 -7.31
C ASP A 36 -11.72 6.35 -7.07
N LEU A 37 -11.18 5.52 -6.18
CA LEU A 37 -9.77 5.50 -5.83
C LEU A 37 -9.32 4.07 -5.53
N ALA A 38 -8.21 3.65 -6.11
CA ALA A 38 -7.49 2.45 -5.73
C ALA A 38 -6.26 2.83 -4.88
N SER A 39 -6.25 2.40 -3.62
CA SER A 39 -5.12 2.59 -2.70
C SER A 39 -4.29 1.31 -2.67
N LEU A 40 -3.21 1.30 -3.43
CA LEU A 40 -2.31 0.16 -3.57
C LEU A 40 -1.25 0.20 -2.47
N SER A 41 -1.08 -0.89 -1.75
CA SER A 41 -0.05 -1.03 -0.71
C SER A 41 0.86 -2.23 -0.98
N PRO A 42 1.71 -2.17 -2.03
CA PRO A 42 2.66 -3.24 -2.31
C PRO A 42 3.56 -3.49 -1.09
N LYS A 43 3.89 -4.74 -0.84
CA LYS A 43 4.72 -5.13 0.29
C LYS A 43 6.19 -5.10 -0.10
N LEU A 44 7.01 -4.39 0.69
CA LEU A 44 8.45 -4.36 0.54
C LEU A 44 9.09 -5.66 1.05
N SER A 45 10.37 -5.86 0.76
CA SER A 45 11.10 -7.08 1.09
C SER A 45 11.16 -7.38 2.60
N ASP A 46 11.19 -6.34 3.44
CA ASP A 46 11.19 -6.45 4.89
C ASP A 46 9.89 -7.02 5.48
N SER A 47 8.81 -7.06 4.70
CA SER A 47 7.53 -7.67 5.09
C SER A 47 7.54 -9.19 5.05
N THR A 48 8.61 -9.79 4.50
CA THR A 48 8.72 -11.25 4.38
C THR A 48 8.91 -11.88 5.76
N PRO A 49 8.05 -12.84 6.14
CA PRO A 49 8.17 -13.51 7.42
C PRO A 49 9.53 -14.20 7.57
N ASP A 50 10.11 -14.13 8.76
CA ASP A 50 11.36 -14.83 9.08
C ASP A 50 11.17 -16.35 8.93
N ALA A 51 12.02 -16.97 8.12
CA ALA A 51 11.99 -18.40 7.84
C ALA A 51 12.26 -19.27 9.07
N GLU A 52 13.09 -18.79 10.01
CA GLU A 52 13.38 -19.50 11.27
C GLU A 52 12.15 -19.53 12.18
N GLN A 53 11.36 -18.43 12.18
CA GLN A 53 10.19 -18.31 13.04
C GLN A 53 8.92 -18.91 12.42
N PHE A 54 8.73 -18.75 11.12
CA PHE A 54 7.46 -19.10 10.42
C PHE A 54 7.61 -20.27 9.45
N GLY A 55 8.83 -20.72 9.17
CA GLY A 55 9.15 -21.81 8.25
C GLY A 55 9.42 -21.32 6.83
N GLU A 56 10.38 -21.98 6.16
CA GLU A 56 10.83 -21.64 4.78
C GLU A 56 9.68 -21.61 3.76
N GLY A 57 8.72 -22.50 3.89
CA GLY A 57 7.60 -22.58 2.97
C GLY A 57 6.70 -21.34 2.98
N TRP A 58 6.51 -20.71 4.14
CA TRP A 58 5.78 -19.45 4.27
C TRP A 58 6.55 -18.27 3.72
N SER A 59 7.84 -18.15 4.06
CA SER A 59 8.69 -17.06 3.56
C SER A 59 8.80 -17.09 2.04
N LYS A 60 9.04 -18.27 1.46
CA LYS A 60 9.08 -18.45 0.01
C LYS A 60 7.76 -18.08 -0.67
N ARG A 61 6.63 -18.58 -0.15
CA ARG A 61 5.31 -18.27 -0.70
C ARG A 61 4.99 -16.77 -0.61
N HIS A 62 5.38 -16.12 0.49
CA HIS A 62 5.19 -14.67 0.65
C HIS A 62 5.98 -13.93 -0.44
N GLU A 63 7.26 -14.23 -0.65
CA GLU A 63 8.08 -13.61 -1.70
C GLU A 63 7.48 -13.82 -3.10
N GLU A 64 7.00 -15.01 -3.43
CA GLU A 64 6.39 -15.30 -4.71
C GLU A 64 5.06 -14.54 -4.95
N CYS A 65 4.39 -14.12 -3.87
CA CYS A 65 3.06 -13.53 -3.94
C CYS A 65 3.02 -12.03 -3.61
N ARG A 66 4.02 -11.47 -2.87
CA ARG A 66 3.96 -10.10 -2.34
C ARG A 66 3.97 -9.02 -3.41
N LEU A 67 4.59 -9.31 -4.55
CA LEU A 67 4.72 -8.36 -5.65
C LEU A 67 4.29 -9.00 -6.97
N LYS A 68 3.38 -8.32 -7.66
CA LYS A 68 2.83 -8.70 -8.97
C LYS A 68 2.83 -7.49 -9.89
N PRO A 69 3.94 -7.24 -10.61
CA PRO A 69 4.08 -6.05 -11.45
C PRO A 69 2.93 -5.91 -12.45
N GLU A 70 2.54 -6.99 -13.09
CA GLU A 70 1.44 -7.03 -14.06
C GLU A 70 0.10 -6.59 -13.48
N VAL A 71 -0.13 -6.88 -12.18
CA VAL A 71 -1.35 -6.47 -11.46
C VAL A 71 -1.29 -5.00 -11.11
N LEU A 72 -0.13 -4.50 -10.69
CA LEU A 72 0.08 -3.07 -10.43
C LEU A 72 -0.13 -2.25 -11.70
N ASP A 73 0.35 -2.74 -12.86
CA ASP A 73 0.11 -2.12 -14.16
C ASP A 73 -1.38 -2.06 -14.50
N ALA A 74 -2.11 -3.15 -14.30
CA ALA A 74 -3.54 -3.20 -14.57
C ALA A 74 -4.32 -2.18 -13.71
N TRP A 75 -3.98 -2.04 -12.43
CA TRP A 75 -4.54 -1.00 -11.56
C TRP A 75 -4.15 0.40 -12.02
N SER A 76 -2.85 0.64 -12.28
CA SER A 76 -2.34 1.96 -12.66
C SER A 76 -2.90 2.46 -13.99
N ALA A 77 -3.08 1.56 -14.95
CA ALA A 77 -3.62 1.91 -16.27
C ALA A 77 -5.14 2.13 -16.27
N GLY A 78 -5.88 1.42 -15.41
CA GLY A 78 -7.35 1.40 -15.42
C GLY A 78 -8.02 2.31 -14.41
N TYR A 79 -7.30 2.80 -13.39
CA TYR A 79 -7.91 3.46 -12.24
C TYR A 79 -7.15 4.70 -11.77
N HIS A 80 -7.87 5.58 -11.07
CA HIS A 80 -7.21 6.62 -10.29
C HIS A 80 -6.56 5.96 -9.06
N CYS A 81 -5.22 5.90 -9.05
CA CYS A 81 -4.46 5.18 -8.04
C CYS A 81 -3.63 6.08 -7.13
N GLN A 82 -3.42 5.61 -5.90
CA GLN A 82 -2.32 6.03 -5.03
C GLN A 82 -1.54 4.79 -4.56
N PHE A 83 -0.23 4.95 -4.34
CA PHE A 83 0.67 3.91 -3.85
C PHE A 83 1.11 4.26 -2.44
N LYS A 84 0.84 3.39 -1.47
CA LYS A 84 1.11 3.62 -0.05
C LYS A 84 2.12 2.59 0.45
N PHE A 85 3.25 3.07 0.96
CA PHE A 85 4.32 2.24 1.51
C PHE A 85 4.49 2.50 3.00
N VAL A 86 4.57 1.44 3.80
CA VAL A 86 4.98 1.52 5.20
C VAL A 86 6.51 1.44 5.23
N VAL A 87 7.14 2.42 5.86
CA VAL A 87 8.61 2.59 5.84
C VAL A 87 9.15 2.49 7.25
N SER A 88 10.07 1.55 7.45
CA SER A 88 10.78 1.28 8.71
C SER A 88 12.23 1.76 8.71
N ASP A 89 12.83 1.86 7.51
CA ASP A 89 14.24 2.24 7.30
C ASP A 89 14.39 3.18 6.09
N PRO A 90 15.26 4.20 6.18
CA PRO A 90 15.49 5.14 5.07
C PRO A 90 15.97 4.50 3.77
N GLY A 91 16.66 3.37 3.82
CA GLY A 91 17.18 2.67 2.64
C GLY A 91 16.10 2.01 1.80
N GLN A 92 14.90 1.83 2.33
CA GLN A 92 13.76 1.27 1.57
C GLN A 92 13.30 2.18 0.42
N ILE A 93 13.76 3.42 0.38
CA ILE A 93 13.41 4.35 -0.70
C ILE A 93 13.92 3.88 -2.06
N GLU A 94 15.07 3.20 -2.10
CA GLU A 94 15.63 2.64 -3.33
C GLU A 94 14.72 1.52 -3.86
N GLU A 95 14.28 0.59 -3.01
CA GLU A 95 13.34 -0.49 -3.39
C GLU A 95 12.01 0.10 -3.88
N ILE A 96 11.48 1.13 -3.20
CA ILE A 96 10.25 1.82 -3.59
C ILE A 96 10.40 2.44 -4.99
N ASN A 97 11.50 3.15 -5.23
CA ASN A 97 11.73 3.82 -6.52
C ASN A 97 11.91 2.80 -7.65
N GLU A 98 12.60 1.69 -7.41
CA GLU A 98 12.76 0.60 -8.37
C GLU A 98 11.40 -0.03 -8.70
N LEU A 99 10.59 -0.34 -7.68
CA LEU A 99 9.25 -0.88 -7.86
C LEU A 99 8.37 0.06 -8.69
N LEU A 100 8.33 1.35 -8.33
CA LEU A 100 7.49 2.33 -9.01
C LEU A 100 7.98 2.62 -10.44
N GLY A 101 9.29 2.54 -10.68
CA GLY A 101 9.88 2.65 -12.01
C GLY A 101 9.51 1.48 -12.94
N GLY A 102 9.13 0.34 -12.38
CA GLY A 102 8.62 -0.81 -13.12
C GLY A 102 7.12 -0.76 -13.43
N VAL A 103 6.36 0.15 -12.80
CA VAL A 103 4.90 0.26 -13.02
C VAL A 103 4.59 1.05 -14.29
N SER A 104 3.65 0.57 -15.10
CA SER A 104 3.23 1.18 -16.35
C SER A 104 1.71 1.46 -16.40
N PRO A 105 1.26 2.74 -16.51
CA PRO A 105 2.07 3.96 -16.46
C PRO A 105 2.65 4.23 -15.07
N PRO A 106 3.84 4.83 -14.95
CA PRO A 106 4.44 5.12 -13.66
C PRO A 106 3.64 6.20 -12.91
N PRO A 107 3.46 6.04 -11.58
CA PRO A 107 2.76 7.05 -10.79
C PRO A 107 3.57 8.33 -10.65
N GLY A 108 2.89 9.48 -10.66
CA GLY A 108 3.52 10.75 -10.31
C GLY A 108 3.82 10.85 -8.81
N PRO A 109 4.78 11.73 -8.40
CA PRO A 109 5.17 11.85 -6.99
C PRO A 109 3.98 12.11 -6.04
N GLY A 110 3.00 12.89 -6.46
CA GLY A 110 1.79 13.17 -5.68
C GLY A 110 0.85 11.98 -5.47
N GLN A 111 1.08 10.87 -6.15
CA GLN A 111 0.32 9.62 -5.99
C GLN A 111 1.00 8.64 -5.03
N VAL A 112 2.22 8.95 -4.57
CA VAL A 112 3.00 8.08 -3.69
C VAL A 112 2.94 8.61 -2.26
N LEU A 113 2.59 7.73 -1.32
CA LEU A 113 2.47 8.03 0.10
C LEU A 113 3.45 7.17 0.89
N LEU A 114 4.26 7.81 1.73
CA LEU A 114 5.14 7.14 2.68
C LEU A 114 4.55 7.25 4.09
N MET A 115 4.39 6.13 4.76
CA MET A 115 3.82 6.00 6.09
C MET A 115 4.89 5.45 7.04
N PRO A 116 5.21 6.12 8.17
CA PRO A 116 6.14 5.55 9.14
C PRO A 116 5.57 4.26 9.73
N GLU A 117 6.41 3.24 9.87
CA GLU A 117 6.06 2.05 10.62
C GLU A 117 6.02 2.38 12.11
N GLY A 118 5.10 1.75 12.86
CA GLY A 118 5.01 1.89 14.31
C GLY A 118 3.62 1.58 14.82
N THR A 119 3.56 1.17 16.10
CA THR A 119 2.30 0.86 16.80
C THR A 119 2.11 1.70 18.05
N ASP A 120 3.04 2.62 18.33
CA ASP A 120 3.04 3.54 19.45
C ASP A 120 3.50 4.93 19.02
N PRO A 121 3.13 5.99 19.78
CA PRO A 121 3.45 7.37 19.41
C PRO A 121 4.95 7.68 19.35
N GLU A 122 5.78 7.07 20.21
CA GLU A 122 7.23 7.31 20.27
C GLU A 122 7.90 6.80 18.99
N SER A 123 7.66 5.55 18.63
CA SER A 123 8.15 4.95 17.38
C SER A 123 7.72 5.73 16.15
N LEU A 124 6.45 6.21 16.14
CA LEU A 124 5.93 6.98 15.02
C LEU A 124 6.54 8.38 14.93
N GLN A 125 6.85 9.00 16.07
CA GLN A 125 7.54 10.29 16.08
C GLN A 125 8.95 10.19 15.54
N ASP A 126 9.71 9.20 16.01
CA ASP A 126 11.10 8.97 15.58
C ASP A 126 11.19 8.65 14.08
N ARG A 127 10.41 7.67 13.63
CA ARG A 127 10.37 7.31 12.21
C ARG A 127 9.74 8.39 11.33
N GLY A 128 8.78 9.12 11.87
CA GLY A 128 8.12 10.22 11.17
C GLY A 128 9.09 11.29 10.69
N GLN A 129 10.14 11.56 11.45
CA GLN A 129 11.14 12.56 11.08
C GLN A 129 11.88 12.18 9.79
N PHE A 130 12.46 10.98 9.72
CA PHE A 130 13.17 10.57 8.51
C PHE A 130 12.21 10.34 7.32
N VAL A 131 10.99 9.83 7.56
CA VAL A 131 9.99 9.68 6.50
C VAL A 131 9.60 11.05 5.92
N ALA A 132 9.44 12.07 6.75
CA ALA A 132 9.20 13.43 6.28
C ALA A 132 10.36 13.99 5.43
N GLU A 133 11.62 13.71 5.81
CA GLU A 133 12.79 14.09 4.99
C GLU A 133 12.84 13.31 3.66
N LEU A 134 12.47 12.04 3.64
CA LEU A 134 12.31 11.28 2.42
C LEU A 134 11.25 11.93 1.50
N CYS A 135 10.09 12.28 2.04
CA CYS A 135 9.02 12.94 1.28
C CYS A 135 9.48 14.28 0.69
N LYS A 136 10.23 15.11 1.42
CA LYS A 136 10.78 16.37 0.91
C LYS A 136 11.75 16.15 -0.27
N ARG A 137 12.59 15.12 -0.20
CA ARG A 137 13.58 14.81 -1.25
C ARG A 137 12.96 14.24 -2.52
N THR A 138 11.91 13.41 -2.37
CA THR A 138 11.28 12.68 -3.49
C THR A 138 10.08 13.40 -4.08
N GLY A 139 9.48 14.35 -3.35
CA GLY A 139 8.19 14.94 -3.67
C GLY A 139 7.00 14.03 -3.33
N TYR A 140 7.23 12.91 -2.63
CA TYR A 140 6.18 12.01 -2.16
C TYR A 140 5.40 12.62 -1.00
N ARG A 141 4.24 12.08 -0.71
CA ARG A 141 3.36 12.57 0.35
C ARG A 141 3.60 11.82 1.65
N PHE A 142 3.63 12.54 2.75
CA PHE A 142 3.64 11.95 4.08
C PHE A 142 2.23 11.45 4.46
N CYS A 143 2.13 10.23 4.99
CA CYS A 143 0.87 9.64 5.45
C CYS A 143 1.00 9.24 6.93
N PRO A 144 0.37 9.97 7.88
CA PRO A 144 0.42 9.61 9.30
C PRO A 144 -0.42 8.36 9.59
N ARG A 145 -0.14 7.71 10.73
CA ARG A 145 -1.00 6.66 11.29
C ARG A 145 -2.00 7.28 12.28
N LEU A 146 -2.92 8.05 11.75
CA LEU A 146 -3.86 8.84 12.55
C LEU A 146 -4.64 8.00 13.59
N HIS A 147 -4.99 6.76 13.27
CA HIS A 147 -5.67 5.88 14.21
C HIS A 147 -4.81 5.55 15.44
N ILE A 148 -3.48 5.41 15.27
CA ILE A 148 -2.56 5.20 16.41
C ILE A 148 -2.44 6.46 17.25
N GLU A 149 -2.38 7.62 16.61
CA GLU A 149 -2.30 8.91 17.30
C GLU A 149 -3.56 9.19 18.13
N LEU A 150 -4.75 8.86 17.61
CA LEU A 150 -6.03 9.14 18.25
C LEU A 150 -6.47 8.08 19.25
N PHE A 151 -6.22 6.80 18.97
CA PHE A 151 -6.81 5.68 19.70
C PHE A 151 -5.78 4.68 20.24
N GLY A 152 -4.49 4.91 19.98
CA GLY A 152 -3.44 3.94 20.27
C GLY A 152 -3.55 2.70 19.37
N ASN A 153 -2.83 1.63 19.73
CA ASN A 153 -2.88 0.35 18.99
C ASN A 153 -4.08 -0.51 19.44
N THR A 154 -5.28 0.06 19.33
CA THR A 154 -6.53 -0.63 19.71
C THR A 154 -7.18 -1.23 18.48
N LYS A 155 -7.53 -2.54 18.53
CA LYS A 155 -8.20 -3.20 17.40
C LYS A 155 -9.63 -2.67 17.22
N GLY A 156 -10.00 -2.38 15.99
CA GLY A 156 -11.35 -1.96 15.62
C GLY A 156 -11.63 -0.47 15.77
N THR A 157 -10.59 0.33 15.87
CA THR A 157 -10.67 1.80 15.87
C THR A 157 -10.26 2.40 14.54
#